data_3d0de6e4eb03c2439920866151e01331
#
_entry.id   3d0de6e4eb03c2439920866151e01331
#
_cell.length_a   1.000
_cell.length_b   1.000
_cell.length_c   1.000
_cell.angle_alpha   90.00
_cell.angle_beta   90.00
_cell.angle_gamma   90.00
#
_symmetry.space_group_name_H-M   'P 1'
#
loop_
_entity.id
_entity.type
_entity.pdbx_description
1 polymer ?
#
loop_
_entity_poly.entity_id
_entity_poly.type
_entity_poly.pdbx_seq_one_letter_code
_entity_poly.pdbx_strand_id
1 'polypeptide(L)'
;MTLTLSKLVFPKFLRWAAAATLTACIVAPLPASAQAVNSRLNEITKTKKLRVCQYPLYYSISFRNTKTGEIEGIDADLSKELAKELGAQLEIVESSFGTFIADLQANKCDIGMFGVGASLKRAQAVEFSKPYLITNIYAVTRKDGPIKTWADIDKPGMKVAVTLGSYIEPFMKGYLKHAELISVAPPNTREGELVAGRVDAIMTDYPTAVKVTDEFDWAKALEPPEKLAVTPYAYVVNQGDQVWLNYVNLFIDTIKLDGRLKKYADKNKLGPIVAP
;
A
#
# COMPACT_ATOMS: atom_id res chain seq x y z
N MET A 1 75.44 -66.12 -24.22
CA MET A 1 75.93 -67.24 -23.37
C MET A 1 74.85 -67.59 -22.41
N THR A 2 74.33 -68.79 -22.62
CA THR A 2 73.59 -69.72 -21.75
C THR A 2 72.47 -69.19 -20.80
N LEU A 3 71.21 -69.38 -21.20
CA LEU A 3 70.28 -70.46 -20.76
C LEU A 3 70.18 -70.69 -19.24
N THR A 4 69.05 -70.50 -18.64
CA THR A 4 68.32 -71.68 -18.12
C THR A 4 66.87 -71.35 -17.81
N LEU A 5 65.97 -72.25 -18.34
CA LEU A 5 64.53 -72.37 -17.98
C LEU A 5 64.37 -72.93 -16.60
N SER A 6 63.41 -72.58 -15.82
CA SER A 6 62.81 -73.40 -14.80
C SER A 6 61.37 -73.10 -14.58
N LYS A 7 60.59 -74.01 -15.03
CA LYS A 7 59.32 -74.69 -14.70
C LYS A 7 58.25 -73.92 -13.88
N LEU A 8 57.13 -73.78 -14.48
CA LEU A 8 55.80 -73.56 -13.90
C LEU A 8 55.42 -74.68 -12.89
N VAL A 9 54.82 -74.23 -11.80
CA VAL A 9 53.87 -75.06 -11.02
C VAL A 9 52.63 -74.22 -10.71
N PHE A 10 51.52 -74.67 -11.22
CA PHE A 10 50.16 -74.17 -10.91
C PHE A 10 49.71 -74.91 -9.61
N PRO A 11 48.95 -74.22 -8.71
CA PRO A 11 47.95 -74.86 -7.92
C PRO A 11 46.56 -74.27 -8.09
N LYS A 12 45.69 -75.14 -8.35
CA LYS A 12 44.28 -75.36 -8.12
C LYS A 12 43.38 -74.14 -7.75
N PHE A 13 42.44 -73.93 -8.61
CA PHE A 13 41.23 -73.15 -8.44
C PHE A 13 40.51 -73.39 -7.11
N LEU A 14 40.31 -72.30 -6.37
CA LEU A 14 39.28 -72.24 -5.32
C LEU A 14 38.20 -71.26 -5.79
N ARG A 15 37.06 -71.83 -6.18
CA ARG A 15 35.85 -71.08 -6.59
C ARG A 15 35.22 -70.43 -5.35
N TRP A 16 35.32 -69.14 -5.21
CA TRP A 16 34.50 -68.41 -4.26
C TRP A 16 33.27 -67.89 -4.98
N ALA A 17 32.10 -68.42 -4.60
CA ALA A 17 30.81 -67.92 -5.00
C ALA A 17 30.53 -66.60 -4.22
N ALA A 18 30.65 -65.48 -4.88
CA ALA A 18 30.22 -64.19 -4.31
C ALA A 18 28.69 -64.11 -4.38
N ALA A 19 28.02 -64.30 -3.26
CA ALA A 19 26.62 -64.00 -3.10
C ALA A 19 26.43 -62.48 -3.07
N ALA A 20 25.95 -61.90 -4.17
CA ALA A 20 25.55 -60.50 -4.25
C ALA A 20 24.19 -60.32 -3.54
N THR A 21 24.23 -59.88 -2.27
CA THR A 21 23.04 -59.41 -1.56
C THR A 21 22.61 -58.07 -2.12
N LEU A 22 21.60 -58.02 -2.96
CA LEU A 22 20.89 -56.80 -3.34
C LEU A 22 20.13 -56.25 -2.11
N THR A 23 20.71 -55.28 -1.42
CA THR A 23 20.00 -54.50 -0.40
C THR A 23 19.05 -53.49 -1.11
N ALA A 24 17.79 -53.90 -1.26
CA ALA A 24 16.75 -52.98 -1.75
C ALA A 24 16.53 -51.88 -0.70
N CYS A 25 17.08 -50.66 -0.92
CA CYS A 25 16.75 -49.50 -0.15
C CYS A 25 15.29 -49.12 -0.42
N ILE A 26 14.37 -49.52 0.47
CA ILE A 26 13.01 -49.05 0.52
C ILE A 26 13.08 -47.56 0.95
N VAL A 27 13.04 -46.64 -0.02
CA VAL A 27 12.85 -45.23 0.22
C VAL A 27 11.39 -45.06 0.60
N ALA A 28 11.07 -45.10 1.89
CA ALA A 28 9.75 -44.74 2.37
C ALA A 28 9.49 -43.25 2.02
N PRO A 29 8.37 -42.92 1.37
CA PRO A 29 8.03 -41.52 1.14
C PRO A 29 7.86 -40.85 2.52
N LEU A 30 8.74 -39.89 2.84
CA LEU A 30 8.53 -39.02 3.99
C LEU A 30 7.21 -38.29 3.77
N PRO A 31 6.29 -38.29 4.75
CA PRO A 31 5.09 -37.47 4.65
C PRO A 31 5.54 -36.03 4.46
N ALA A 32 5.22 -35.44 3.30
CA ALA A 32 5.37 -34.00 3.09
C ALA A 32 4.41 -33.34 4.09
N SER A 33 4.93 -32.94 5.24
CA SER A 33 4.20 -32.07 6.15
C SER A 33 3.89 -30.82 5.37
N ALA A 34 2.65 -30.65 4.91
CA ALA A 34 2.18 -29.40 4.38
C ALA A 34 2.40 -28.36 5.50
N GLN A 35 3.46 -27.58 5.39
CA GLN A 35 3.72 -26.47 6.31
C GLN A 35 2.48 -25.59 6.25
N ALA A 36 1.80 -25.42 7.38
CA ALA A 36 0.68 -24.50 7.48
C ALA A 36 1.17 -23.14 6.99
N VAL A 37 0.54 -22.62 5.94
CA VAL A 37 0.90 -21.31 5.39
C VAL A 37 0.69 -20.29 6.49
N ASN A 38 1.79 -19.70 6.97
CA ASN A 38 1.74 -18.65 7.97
C ASN A 38 1.23 -17.38 7.27
N SER A 39 -0.06 -17.10 7.42
CA SER A 39 -0.71 -15.94 6.81
C SER A 39 -1.33 -15.05 7.86
N ARG A 40 -1.31 -13.76 7.62
CA ARG A 40 -2.01 -12.75 8.42
C ARG A 40 -3.51 -13.06 8.53
N LEU A 41 -4.11 -13.58 7.46
CA LEU A 41 -5.52 -14.02 7.48
C LEU A 41 -5.77 -15.05 8.59
N ASN A 42 -4.87 -16.03 8.75
CA ASN A 42 -5.00 -17.05 9.79
C ASN A 42 -4.86 -16.45 11.20
N GLU A 43 -3.97 -15.48 11.39
CA GLU A 43 -3.83 -14.78 12.67
C GLU A 43 -5.10 -13.98 13.01
N ILE A 44 -5.61 -13.19 12.06
CA ILE A 44 -6.83 -12.40 12.24
C ILE A 44 -8.02 -13.30 12.58
N THR A 45 -8.22 -14.39 11.83
CA THR A 45 -9.33 -15.33 12.09
C THR A 45 -9.22 -16.03 13.42
N LYS A 46 -8.01 -16.31 13.91
CA LYS A 46 -7.74 -16.89 15.22
C LYS A 46 -7.92 -15.90 16.36
N THR A 47 -7.33 -14.71 16.24
CA THR A 47 -7.33 -13.68 17.30
C THR A 47 -8.58 -12.85 17.33
N LYS A 48 -9.37 -12.85 16.26
CA LYS A 48 -10.54 -11.99 16.05
C LYS A 48 -10.22 -10.49 16.16
N LYS A 49 -9.01 -10.09 15.74
CA LYS A 49 -8.56 -8.69 15.69
C LYS A 49 -8.02 -8.37 14.31
N LEU A 50 -8.46 -7.24 13.76
CA LEU A 50 -7.93 -6.64 12.53
C LEU A 50 -7.36 -5.27 12.86
N ARG A 51 -6.05 -5.11 12.72
CA ARG A 51 -5.35 -3.83 12.92
C ARG A 51 -5.18 -3.14 11.58
N VAL A 52 -5.74 -1.95 11.45
CA VAL A 52 -5.72 -1.17 10.21
C VAL A 52 -4.94 0.11 10.41
N CYS A 53 -3.84 0.27 9.67
CA CYS A 53 -3.14 1.54 9.59
C CYS A 53 -3.99 2.55 8.82
N GLN A 54 -4.25 3.72 9.42
CA GLN A 54 -4.96 4.84 8.81
C GLN A 54 -4.23 6.17 9.03
N TYR A 55 -4.40 7.11 8.10
CA TYR A 55 -3.84 8.46 8.21
C TYR A 55 -4.94 9.45 8.62
N PRO A 56 -5.00 9.87 9.90
CA PRO A 56 -6.15 10.59 10.45
C PRO A 56 -6.25 12.06 10.00
N LEU A 57 -5.40 12.51 9.09
CA LEU A 57 -5.40 13.86 8.52
C LEU A 57 -5.85 13.90 7.06
N TYR A 58 -6.44 12.81 6.54
CA TYR A 58 -6.76 12.69 5.13
C TYR A 58 -8.25 12.83 4.87
N TYR A 59 -8.65 14.01 4.44
CA TYR A 59 -10.05 14.37 4.13
C TYR A 59 -10.72 13.36 3.19
N SER A 60 -11.99 13.05 3.47
CA SER A 60 -12.84 12.10 2.72
C SER A 60 -12.34 10.64 2.71
N ILE A 61 -11.11 10.37 3.10
CA ILE A 61 -10.47 9.04 3.10
C ILE A 61 -10.47 8.44 4.51
N SER A 62 -9.76 9.07 5.46
CA SER A 62 -9.62 8.59 6.85
C SER A 62 -9.33 9.77 7.80
N PHE A 63 -10.23 10.74 7.82
CA PHE A 63 -10.08 11.98 8.56
C PHE A 63 -10.65 11.88 9.98
N ARG A 64 -9.87 12.30 10.99
CA ARG A 64 -10.38 12.42 12.35
C ARG A 64 -11.27 13.66 12.49
N ASN A 65 -12.55 13.42 12.74
CA ASN A 65 -13.50 14.48 13.05
C ASN A 65 -13.16 15.10 14.41
N THR A 66 -12.84 16.38 14.41
CA THR A 66 -12.39 17.10 15.62
C THR A 66 -13.50 17.29 16.66
N LYS A 67 -14.76 17.14 16.26
CA LYS A 67 -15.94 17.27 17.17
C LYS A 67 -16.28 15.95 17.87
N THR A 68 -16.17 14.83 17.13
CA THR A 68 -16.56 13.50 17.65
C THR A 68 -15.36 12.66 18.10
N GLY A 69 -14.15 12.99 17.63
CA GLY A 69 -12.94 12.17 17.79
C GLY A 69 -12.88 10.93 16.90
N GLU A 70 -13.96 10.63 16.18
CA GLU A 70 -14.06 9.46 15.30
C GLU A 70 -13.30 9.64 13.99
N ILE A 71 -12.80 8.55 13.42
CA ILE A 71 -12.25 8.56 12.05
C ILE A 71 -13.37 8.33 11.06
N GLU A 72 -13.53 9.24 10.11
CA GLU A 72 -14.55 9.29 9.07
C GLU A 72 -13.90 9.24 7.69
N GLY A 73 -14.65 8.80 6.69
CA GLY A 73 -14.21 8.73 5.31
C GLY A 73 -14.42 7.34 4.71
N ILE A 74 -14.11 7.21 3.42
CA ILE A 74 -14.36 5.96 2.70
C ILE A 74 -13.58 4.79 3.30
N ASP A 75 -12.31 5.00 3.66
CA ASP A 75 -11.47 3.92 4.20
C ASP A 75 -11.78 3.61 5.68
N ALA A 76 -12.31 4.59 6.43
CA ALA A 76 -12.88 4.32 7.74
C ALA A 76 -14.13 3.42 7.65
N ASP A 77 -14.99 3.68 6.68
CA ASP A 77 -16.18 2.86 6.44
C ASP A 77 -15.82 1.46 5.92
N LEU A 78 -14.92 1.38 4.91
CA LEU A 78 -14.51 0.10 4.30
C LEU A 78 -13.66 -0.77 5.24
N SER A 79 -12.92 -0.18 6.17
CA SER A 79 -12.22 -0.96 7.21
C SER A 79 -13.19 -1.63 8.19
N LYS A 80 -14.31 -0.99 8.50
CA LYS A 80 -15.40 -1.59 9.28
C LYS A 80 -16.05 -2.76 8.52
N GLU A 81 -16.27 -2.61 7.21
CA GLU A 81 -16.80 -3.68 6.38
C GLU A 81 -15.83 -4.87 6.31
N LEU A 82 -14.53 -4.62 6.11
CA LEU A 82 -13.51 -5.68 6.09
C LEU A 82 -13.46 -6.44 7.43
N ALA A 83 -13.49 -5.73 8.55
CA ALA A 83 -13.52 -6.33 9.88
C ALA A 83 -14.76 -7.19 10.08
N LYS A 84 -15.93 -6.73 9.59
CA LYS A 84 -17.20 -7.47 9.63
C LYS A 84 -17.12 -8.77 8.82
N GLU A 85 -16.58 -8.73 7.60
CA GLU A 85 -16.38 -9.92 6.76
C GLU A 85 -15.45 -10.97 7.42
N LEU A 86 -14.46 -10.49 8.18
CA LEU A 86 -13.53 -11.35 8.92
C LEU A 86 -14.11 -11.85 10.26
N GLY A 87 -15.26 -11.34 10.70
CA GLY A 87 -15.78 -11.58 12.04
C GLY A 87 -14.78 -11.16 13.12
N ALA A 88 -14.08 -10.03 12.90
CA ALA A 88 -13.01 -9.52 13.74
C ALA A 88 -13.35 -8.14 14.31
N GLN A 89 -12.77 -7.81 15.46
CA GLN A 89 -12.81 -6.48 16.03
C GLN A 89 -11.81 -5.59 15.29
N LEU A 90 -12.27 -4.42 14.84
CA LEU A 90 -11.42 -3.40 14.19
C LEU A 90 -10.61 -2.64 15.24
N GLU A 91 -9.31 -2.54 15.01
CA GLU A 91 -8.38 -1.70 15.77
C GLU A 91 -7.68 -0.74 14.78
N ILE A 92 -7.89 0.57 14.97
CA ILE A 92 -7.24 1.58 14.12
C ILE A 92 -5.87 1.91 14.70
N VAL A 93 -4.84 1.82 13.87
CA VAL A 93 -3.47 2.21 14.17
C VAL A 93 -3.16 3.48 13.37
N GLU A 94 -2.85 4.57 14.07
CA GLU A 94 -2.47 5.80 13.38
C GLU A 94 -1.13 5.65 12.69
N SER A 95 -1.08 6.08 11.44
CA SER A 95 0.09 6.01 10.56
C SER A 95 0.16 7.22 9.65
N SER A 96 1.12 7.27 8.74
CA SER A 96 1.29 8.36 7.78
C SER A 96 1.92 7.85 6.48
N PHE A 97 1.92 8.69 5.44
CA PHE A 97 2.60 8.36 4.19
C PHE A 97 4.12 8.19 4.36
N GLY A 98 4.72 8.79 5.39
CA GLY A 98 6.14 8.64 5.69
C GLY A 98 6.48 7.39 6.50
N THR A 99 5.52 6.78 7.21
CA THR A 99 5.81 5.72 8.18
C THR A 99 5.16 4.37 7.87
N PHE A 100 4.10 4.32 7.05
CA PHE A 100 3.26 3.14 6.86
C PHE A 100 4.03 1.88 6.43
N ILE A 101 5.09 2.02 5.62
CA ILE A 101 5.92 0.87 5.20
C ILE A 101 6.60 0.26 6.43
N ALA A 102 7.22 1.11 7.26
CA ALA A 102 7.87 0.67 8.49
C ALA A 102 6.85 0.11 9.50
N ASP A 103 5.66 0.70 9.59
CA ASP A 103 4.60 0.24 10.50
C ASP A 103 4.08 -1.15 10.10
N LEU A 104 3.89 -1.42 8.79
CA LEU A 104 3.55 -2.74 8.28
C LEU A 104 4.68 -3.76 8.54
N GLN A 105 5.93 -3.42 8.20
CA GLN A 105 7.09 -4.29 8.40
C GLN A 105 7.35 -4.60 9.87
N ALA A 106 7.06 -3.66 10.76
CA ALA A 106 7.12 -3.86 12.21
C ALA A 106 5.89 -4.59 12.79
N ASN A 107 4.97 -5.06 11.93
CA ASN A 107 3.72 -5.72 12.33
C ASN A 107 2.84 -4.90 13.29
N LYS A 108 2.86 -3.56 13.21
CA LYS A 108 1.98 -2.70 13.98
C LYS A 108 0.54 -2.79 13.46
N CYS A 109 0.37 -2.94 12.14
CA CYS A 109 -0.92 -3.17 11.50
C CYS A 109 -0.86 -4.33 10.51
N ASP A 110 -2.02 -4.85 10.16
CA ASP A 110 -2.19 -6.00 9.27
C ASP A 110 -2.40 -5.56 7.82
N ILE A 111 -2.89 -4.33 7.64
CA ILE A 111 -3.20 -3.70 6.36
C ILE A 111 -3.18 -2.18 6.51
N GLY A 112 -2.76 -1.46 5.47
CA GLY A 112 -2.93 -0.01 5.38
C GLY A 112 -4.12 0.34 4.48
N MET A 113 -5.08 1.09 5.03
CA MET A 113 -6.31 1.53 4.34
C MET A 113 -6.48 3.04 4.55
N PHE A 114 -5.84 3.85 3.69
CA PHE A 114 -5.90 5.32 3.76
C PHE A 114 -5.50 5.98 2.43
N GLY A 115 -6.03 5.50 1.30
CA GLY A 115 -5.78 6.12 -0.01
C GLY A 115 -4.31 6.04 -0.44
N VAL A 116 -3.66 4.91 -0.22
CA VAL A 116 -2.24 4.78 -0.54
C VAL A 116 -2.05 4.69 -2.05
N GLY A 117 -1.39 5.70 -2.62
CA GLY A 117 -1.04 5.69 -4.04
C GLY A 117 -0.09 4.55 -4.38
N ALA A 118 -0.53 3.65 -5.27
CA ALA A 118 0.30 2.54 -5.74
C ALA A 118 1.38 3.03 -6.69
N SER A 119 2.61 2.61 -6.45
CA SER A 119 3.76 2.92 -7.31
C SER A 119 4.77 1.78 -7.30
N LEU A 120 5.51 1.62 -8.42
CA LEU A 120 6.57 0.61 -8.54
C LEU A 120 7.64 0.78 -7.45
N LYS A 121 7.95 2.01 -7.06
CA LYS A 121 8.93 2.28 -5.99
C LYS A 121 8.45 1.72 -4.65
N ARG A 122 7.19 1.95 -4.29
CA ARG A 122 6.60 1.44 -3.03
C ARG A 122 6.42 -0.08 -3.07
N ALA A 123 6.10 -0.63 -4.24
CA ALA A 123 5.93 -2.06 -4.45
C ALA A 123 7.24 -2.87 -4.25
N GLN A 124 8.40 -2.21 -4.17
CA GLN A 124 9.65 -2.86 -3.76
C GLN A 124 9.69 -3.22 -2.26
N ALA A 125 8.79 -2.65 -1.44
CA ALA A 125 8.79 -2.82 0.01
C ALA A 125 7.47 -3.33 0.59
N VAL A 126 6.37 -3.21 -0.16
CA VAL A 126 5.01 -3.65 0.22
C VAL A 126 4.29 -4.24 -0.99
N GLU A 127 3.19 -4.94 -0.76
CA GLU A 127 2.28 -5.39 -1.82
C GLU A 127 1.01 -4.56 -1.83
N PHE A 128 0.51 -4.30 -3.04
CA PHE A 128 -0.73 -3.55 -3.28
C PHE A 128 -1.86 -4.46 -3.70
N SER A 129 -3.04 -4.20 -3.18
CA SER A 129 -4.27 -4.80 -3.68
C SER A 129 -4.64 -4.27 -5.07
N LYS A 130 -5.73 -4.79 -5.65
CA LYS A 130 -6.44 -4.13 -6.74
C LYS A 130 -6.82 -2.71 -6.34
N PRO A 131 -6.85 -1.75 -7.28
CA PRO A 131 -7.25 -0.40 -6.96
C PRO A 131 -8.76 -0.31 -6.70
N TYR A 132 -9.13 0.57 -5.76
CA TYR A 132 -10.53 0.89 -5.47
C TYR A 132 -10.89 2.32 -5.89
N LEU A 133 -9.91 3.23 -5.97
CA LEU A 133 -10.05 4.61 -6.49
C LEU A 133 -8.90 4.90 -7.46
N ILE A 134 -9.11 5.89 -8.35
CA ILE A 134 -8.06 6.43 -9.23
C ILE A 134 -8.18 7.96 -9.21
N THR A 135 -7.09 8.63 -8.89
CA THR A 135 -7.04 10.08 -8.80
C THR A 135 -5.90 10.67 -9.63
N ASN A 136 -5.84 11.99 -9.70
CA ASN A 136 -4.73 12.77 -10.25
C ASN A 136 -4.41 13.93 -9.30
N ILE A 137 -3.42 14.74 -9.64
CA ILE A 137 -3.01 15.90 -8.83
C ILE A 137 -3.95 17.07 -9.11
N TYR A 138 -4.34 17.75 -8.05
CA TYR A 138 -5.05 19.03 -7.99
C TYR A 138 -4.23 20.03 -7.20
N ALA A 139 -4.52 21.31 -7.35
CA ALA A 139 -4.06 22.32 -6.43
C ALA A 139 -5.26 22.95 -5.71
N VAL A 140 -5.05 23.33 -4.43
CA VAL A 140 -5.98 24.20 -3.72
C VAL A 140 -5.25 25.46 -3.34
N THR A 141 -5.87 26.60 -3.62
CA THR A 141 -5.35 27.94 -3.35
C THR A 141 -6.45 28.83 -2.75
N ARG A 142 -6.09 30.00 -2.30
CA ARG A 142 -7.06 31.02 -1.86
C ARG A 142 -7.64 31.77 -3.06
N LYS A 143 -8.95 32.06 -3.05
CA LYS A 143 -9.61 32.86 -4.09
C LYS A 143 -8.99 34.27 -4.22
N ASP A 144 -8.57 34.85 -3.09
CA ASP A 144 -7.92 36.17 -2.99
C ASP A 144 -6.40 36.12 -3.14
N GLY A 145 -5.80 34.92 -3.19
CA GLY A 145 -4.35 34.71 -3.30
C GLY A 145 -3.75 35.04 -4.67
N PRO A 146 -2.42 34.95 -4.83
CA PRO A 146 -1.72 35.28 -6.07
C PRO A 146 -1.93 34.26 -7.20
N ILE A 147 -2.25 33.00 -6.87
CA ILE A 147 -2.43 31.91 -7.81
C ILE A 147 -3.87 31.87 -8.29
N LYS A 148 -4.11 32.20 -9.57
CA LYS A 148 -5.43 32.20 -10.19
C LYS A 148 -5.64 31.06 -11.16
N THR A 149 -4.59 30.59 -11.79
CA THR A 149 -4.55 29.51 -12.78
C THR A 149 -3.48 28.49 -12.43
N TRP A 150 -3.51 27.34 -13.09
CA TRP A 150 -2.47 26.31 -12.90
C TRP A 150 -1.07 26.82 -13.26
N ALA A 151 -0.95 27.66 -14.28
CA ALA A 151 0.33 28.23 -14.72
C ALA A 151 0.96 29.18 -13.70
N ASP A 152 0.18 29.71 -12.75
CA ASP A 152 0.71 30.61 -11.72
C ASP A 152 1.45 29.85 -10.61
N ILE A 153 1.23 28.53 -10.49
CA ILE A 153 1.77 27.71 -9.39
C ILE A 153 3.30 27.67 -9.42
N ASP A 154 3.90 27.58 -10.61
CA ASP A 154 5.36 27.49 -10.75
C ASP A 154 6.02 28.83 -11.14
N LYS A 155 5.52 29.93 -10.58
CA LYS A 155 6.16 31.25 -10.74
C LYS A 155 7.22 31.48 -9.66
N PRO A 156 8.29 32.26 -9.95
CA PRO A 156 9.26 32.66 -8.94
C PRO A 156 8.60 33.33 -7.72
N GLY A 157 9.01 32.92 -6.52
CA GLY A 157 8.50 33.46 -5.26
C GLY A 157 7.24 32.76 -4.75
N MET A 158 6.61 31.88 -5.52
CA MET A 158 5.47 31.07 -5.03
C MET A 158 5.94 29.96 -4.11
N LYS A 159 5.18 29.73 -3.03
CA LYS A 159 5.41 28.65 -2.07
C LYS A 159 4.28 27.62 -2.18
N VAL A 160 4.66 26.37 -2.40
CA VAL A 160 3.74 25.29 -2.68
C VAL A 160 3.96 24.15 -1.69
N ALA A 161 2.94 23.74 -0.96
CA ALA A 161 3.07 22.68 0.03
C ALA A 161 2.53 21.34 -0.47
N VAL A 162 3.20 20.25 -0.02
CA VAL A 162 2.79 18.85 -0.18
C VAL A 162 2.85 18.13 1.16
N THR A 163 2.14 17.02 1.28
CA THR A 163 2.31 16.13 2.45
C THR A 163 3.58 15.29 2.26
N LEU A 164 4.46 15.31 3.26
CA LEU A 164 5.69 14.52 3.29
C LEU A 164 5.39 13.03 3.10
N GLY A 165 6.17 12.38 2.23
CA GLY A 165 6.03 10.95 1.91
C GLY A 165 4.84 10.59 1.03
N SER A 166 3.98 11.56 0.65
CA SER A 166 2.90 11.33 -0.34
C SER A 166 3.47 11.00 -1.72
N TYR A 167 2.64 10.43 -2.61
CA TYR A 167 3.06 10.21 -4.01
C TYR A 167 3.24 11.53 -4.79
N ILE A 168 2.59 12.60 -4.32
CA ILE A 168 2.63 13.93 -4.94
C ILE A 168 4.00 14.59 -4.73
N GLU A 169 4.63 14.36 -3.57
CA GLU A 169 5.92 15.00 -3.23
C GLU A 169 7.02 14.73 -4.26
N PRO A 170 7.39 13.49 -4.61
CA PRO A 170 8.43 13.24 -5.60
C PRO A 170 8.06 13.72 -6.99
N PHE A 171 6.76 13.70 -7.35
CA PHE A 171 6.29 14.23 -8.62
C PHE A 171 6.51 15.75 -8.69
N MET A 172 6.08 16.50 -7.67
CA MET A 172 6.21 17.96 -7.64
C MET A 172 7.66 18.41 -7.54
N LYS A 173 8.54 17.66 -6.88
CA LYS A 173 9.99 17.91 -6.92
C LYS A 173 10.58 17.91 -8.34
N GLY A 174 10.07 17.06 -9.22
CA GLY A 174 10.48 17.01 -10.62
C GLY A 174 9.75 18.02 -11.51
N TYR A 175 8.52 18.38 -11.15
CA TYR A 175 7.64 19.23 -11.95
C TYR A 175 7.95 20.71 -11.80
N LEU A 176 8.05 21.22 -10.54
CA LEU A 176 8.33 22.62 -10.26
C LEU A 176 9.77 23.00 -10.63
N LYS A 177 9.93 24.18 -11.25
CA LYS A 177 11.23 24.73 -11.70
C LYS A 177 11.57 26.03 -10.97
N HIS A 178 10.57 26.79 -10.55
CA HIS A 178 10.72 28.15 -10.02
C HIS A 178 10.11 28.33 -8.63
N ALA A 179 9.01 27.65 -8.33
CA ALA A 179 8.35 27.72 -7.04
C ALA A 179 9.10 26.92 -5.97
N GLU A 180 9.03 27.39 -4.72
CA GLU A 180 9.53 26.67 -3.55
C GLU A 180 8.57 25.56 -3.14
N LEU A 181 9.05 24.30 -3.08
CA LEU A 181 8.29 23.16 -2.60
C LEU A 181 8.55 22.94 -1.10
N ILE A 182 7.48 22.95 -0.31
CA ILE A 182 7.51 22.72 1.14
C ILE A 182 6.84 21.38 1.45
N SER A 183 7.61 20.44 2.00
CA SER A 183 7.10 19.13 2.46
C SER A 183 6.66 19.24 3.92
N VAL A 184 5.37 19.03 4.17
CA VAL A 184 4.74 19.19 5.50
C VAL A 184 4.52 17.82 6.14
N ALA A 185 5.03 17.66 7.36
CA ALA A 185 4.91 16.43 8.16
C ALA A 185 3.90 16.60 9.29
N PRO A 186 3.19 15.53 9.72
CA PRO A 186 2.41 15.55 10.94
C PRO A 186 3.24 15.98 12.17
N PRO A 187 2.64 16.69 13.14
CA PRO A 187 1.20 17.01 13.27
C PRO A 187 0.72 18.18 12.41
N ASN A 188 1.63 18.89 11.73
CA ASN A 188 1.26 19.99 10.82
C ASN A 188 0.58 19.43 9.57
N THR A 189 -0.27 20.26 8.95
CA THR A 189 -0.96 19.93 7.70
C THR A 189 -0.67 21.00 6.65
N ARG A 190 -0.57 20.61 5.39
CA ARG A 190 -0.43 21.56 4.28
C ARG A 190 -1.62 22.52 4.22
N GLU A 191 -2.82 22.05 4.58
CA GLU A 191 -4.03 22.85 4.68
C GLU A 191 -3.88 23.95 5.75
N GLY A 192 -3.32 23.62 6.91
CA GLY A 192 -2.99 24.58 7.97
C GLY A 192 -1.97 25.61 7.52
N GLU A 193 -0.96 25.22 6.72
CA GLU A 193 0.02 26.15 6.14
C GLU A 193 -0.66 27.14 5.17
N LEU A 194 -1.61 26.66 4.34
CA LEU A 194 -2.36 27.52 3.42
C LEU A 194 -3.29 28.48 4.16
N VAL A 195 -4.01 28.01 5.18
CA VAL A 195 -4.87 28.85 6.01
C VAL A 195 -4.07 29.94 6.71
N ALA A 196 -2.88 29.62 7.22
CA ALA A 196 -2.00 30.56 7.90
C ALA A 196 -1.26 31.51 6.93
N GLY A 197 -1.44 31.38 5.62
CA GLY A 197 -0.77 32.21 4.61
C GLY A 197 0.73 31.98 4.51
N ARG A 198 1.23 30.84 4.99
CA ARG A 198 2.66 30.49 4.88
C ARG A 198 3.03 29.86 3.55
N VAL A 199 2.03 29.40 2.80
CA VAL A 199 2.13 28.92 1.41
C VAL A 199 1.01 29.51 0.55
N ASP A 200 1.22 29.56 -0.76
CA ASP A 200 0.29 30.14 -1.73
C ASP A 200 -0.66 29.08 -2.32
N ALA A 201 -0.22 27.85 -2.36
CA ALA A 201 -1.03 26.70 -2.77
C ALA A 201 -0.61 25.43 -2.04
N ILE A 202 -1.54 24.48 -1.98
CA ILE A 202 -1.25 23.09 -1.65
C ILE A 202 -1.47 22.21 -2.86
N MET A 203 -0.55 21.29 -3.11
CA MET A 203 -0.76 20.24 -4.10
C MET A 203 -1.40 19.05 -3.41
N THR A 204 -2.47 18.58 -3.98
CA THR A 204 -3.34 17.59 -3.38
C THR A 204 -3.93 16.68 -4.45
N ASP A 205 -4.94 15.94 -4.09
CA ASP A 205 -5.72 15.05 -4.91
C ASP A 205 -7.21 15.39 -4.86
N TYR A 206 -8.00 14.66 -5.63
CA TYR A 206 -9.44 14.89 -5.71
C TYR A 206 -10.15 14.86 -4.33
N PRO A 207 -9.92 13.85 -3.44
CA PRO A 207 -10.59 13.80 -2.14
C PRO A 207 -10.45 15.08 -1.31
N THR A 208 -9.21 15.55 -1.15
CA THR A 208 -8.92 16.76 -0.39
C THR A 208 -9.42 18.02 -1.12
N ALA A 209 -9.22 18.10 -2.44
CA ALA A 209 -9.64 19.26 -3.21
C ALA A 209 -11.15 19.49 -3.08
N VAL A 210 -11.96 18.45 -3.25
CA VAL A 210 -13.42 18.52 -3.11
C VAL A 210 -13.82 18.91 -1.69
N LYS A 211 -13.24 18.24 -0.69
CA LYS A 211 -13.62 18.49 0.71
C LYS A 211 -13.28 19.91 1.17
N VAL A 212 -12.08 20.39 0.85
CA VAL A 212 -11.64 21.74 1.24
C VAL A 212 -12.48 22.82 0.55
N THR A 213 -12.79 22.67 -0.73
CA THR A 213 -13.64 23.66 -1.43
C THR A 213 -15.10 23.62 -1.02
N ASP A 214 -15.56 22.52 -0.46
CA ASP A 214 -16.92 22.35 0.07
C ASP A 214 -17.07 22.99 1.47
N GLU A 215 -16.02 22.93 2.29
CA GLU A 215 -16.06 23.42 3.66
C GLU A 215 -15.63 24.87 3.82
N PHE A 216 -14.82 25.38 2.88
CA PHE A 216 -14.18 26.69 3.04
C PHE A 216 -14.45 27.58 1.83
N ASP A 217 -15.28 28.60 2.00
CA ASP A 217 -15.63 29.58 0.96
C ASP A 217 -14.44 30.33 0.37
N TRP A 218 -13.34 30.47 1.12
CA TRP A 218 -12.10 31.09 0.64
C TRP A 218 -11.32 30.22 -0.34
N ALA A 219 -11.55 28.89 -0.35
CA ALA A 219 -10.76 27.96 -1.13
C ALA A 219 -11.21 27.88 -2.60
N LYS A 220 -10.24 27.64 -3.47
CA LYS A 220 -10.43 27.37 -4.89
C LYS A 220 -9.58 26.18 -5.27
N ALA A 221 -10.20 25.15 -5.89
CA ALA A 221 -9.48 24.08 -6.53
C ALA A 221 -9.08 24.46 -7.96
N LEU A 222 -7.89 24.07 -8.35
CA LEU A 222 -7.38 24.17 -9.72
C LEU A 222 -7.06 22.76 -10.21
N GLU A 223 -7.60 22.43 -11.37
CA GLU A 223 -7.28 21.23 -12.11
C GLU A 223 -6.18 21.53 -13.13
N PRO A 224 -5.19 20.63 -13.33
CA PRO A 224 -4.20 20.82 -14.38
C PRO A 224 -4.84 20.71 -15.76
N PRO A 225 -4.25 21.37 -16.80
CA PRO A 225 -4.73 21.27 -18.18
C PRO A 225 -4.79 19.83 -18.71
N GLU A 226 -3.88 18.99 -18.22
CA GLU A 226 -3.82 17.56 -18.49
C GLU A 226 -3.70 16.81 -17.16
N LYS A 227 -4.25 15.60 -17.09
CA LYS A 227 -4.17 14.78 -15.87
C LYS A 227 -2.70 14.49 -15.53
N LEU A 228 -2.26 14.94 -14.37
CA LEU A 228 -0.91 14.75 -13.87
C LEU A 228 -0.86 13.63 -12.84
N ALA A 229 0.16 12.77 -12.96
CA ALA A 229 0.44 11.67 -12.03
C ALA A 229 -0.83 10.87 -11.67
N VAL A 230 -1.58 10.43 -12.69
CA VAL A 230 -2.73 9.55 -12.48
C VAL A 230 -2.29 8.36 -11.63
N THR A 231 -2.90 8.23 -10.48
CA THR A 231 -2.45 7.30 -9.45
C THR A 231 -3.61 6.44 -8.95
N PRO A 232 -3.51 5.10 -9.05
CA PRO A 232 -4.46 4.21 -8.42
C PRO A 232 -4.25 4.21 -6.91
N TYR A 233 -5.34 4.25 -6.14
CA TYR A 233 -5.34 4.01 -4.70
C TYR A 233 -5.67 2.56 -4.43
N ALA A 234 -4.82 1.93 -3.65
CA ALA A 234 -4.93 0.52 -3.29
C ALA A 234 -4.61 0.32 -1.81
N TYR A 235 -5.10 -0.76 -1.24
CA TYR A 235 -4.71 -1.17 0.10
C TYR A 235 -3.32 -1.80 0.07
N VAL A 236 -2.60 -1.69 1.17
CA VAL A 236 -1.22 -2.17 1.27
C VAL A 236 -1.08 -3.21 2.36
N VAL A 237 -0.32 -4.26 2.05
CA VAL A 237 0.02 -5.35 2.98
C VAL A 237 1.51 -5.63 2.94
N ASN A 238 2.03 -6.37 3.91
CA ASN A 238 3.40 -6.85 3.87
C ASN A 238 3.62 -7.79 2.69
N GLN A 239 4.84 -7.77 2.14
CA GLN A 239 5.25 -8.69 1.09
C GLN A 239 5.28 -10.15 1.58
N GLY A 240 4.99 -11.07 0.63
CA GLY A 240 5.13 -12.50 0.84
C GLY A 240 3.90 -13.19 1.44
N ASP A 241 2.83 -12.47 1.76
CA ASP A 241 1.57 -13.05 2.23
C ASP A 241 0.49 -13.06 1.13
N GLN A 242 0.70 -13.92 0.14
CA GLN A 242 -0.23 -14.04 -1.00
C GLN A 242 -1.65 -14.44 -0.57
N VAL A 243 -1.80 -15.20 0.52
CA VAL A 243 -3.12 -15.63 1.02
C VAL A 243 -3.89 -14.41 1.52
N TRP A 244 -3.25 -13.54 2.28
CA TRP A 244 -3.84 -12.30 2.77
C TRP A 244 -4.16 -11.35 1.63
N LEU A 245 -3.21 -11.13 0.72
CA LEU A 245 -3.41 -10.28 -0.46
C LEU A 245 -4.58 -10.77 -1.34
N ASN A 246 -4.71 -12.08 -1.56
CA ASN A 246 -5.81 -12.66 -2.31
C ASN A 246 -7.16 -12.41 -1.63
N TYR A 247 -7.22 -12.53 -0.29
CA TYR A 247 -8.42 -12.21 0.46
C TYR A 247 -8.81 -10.73 0.32
N VAL A 248 -7.85 -9.82 0.46
CA VAL A 248 -8.06 -8.37 0.28
C VAL A 248 -8.54 -8.06 -1.14
N ASN A 249 -7.95 -8.69 -2.15
CA ASN A 249 -8.38 -8.53 -3.55
C ASN A 249 -9.81 -9.02 -3.77
N LEU A 250 -10.17 -10.18 -3.19
CA LEU A 250 -11.54 -10.69 -3.26
C LEU A 250 -12.52 -9.77 -2.53
N PHE A 251 -12.13 -9.20 -1.40
CA PHE A 251 -12.93 -8.19 -0.70
C PHE A 251 -13.20 -6.97 -1.60
N ILE A 252 -12.18 -6.44 -2.30
CA ILE A 252 -12.37 -5.31 -3.23
C ILE A 252 -13.33 -5.68 -4.36
N ASP A 253 -13.16 -6.86 -4.98
CA ASP A 253 -14.07 -7.33 -6.03
C ASP A 253 -15.49 -7.44 -5.50
N THR A 254 -15.66 -7.99 -4.29
CA THR A 254 -16.98 -8.16 -3.65
C THR A 254 -17.67 -6.81 -3.41
N ILE A 255 -16.98 -5.85 -2.81
CA ILE A 255 -17.58 -4.52 -2.52
C ILE A 255 -17.85 -3.70 -3.78
N LYS A 256 -17.14 -3.95 -4.89
CA LYS A 256 -17.46 -3.40 -6.21
C LYS A 256 -18.77 -4.00 -6.74
N LEU A 257 -18.89 -5.33 -6.70
CA LEU A 257 -20.04 -6.06 -7.25
C LEU A 257 -21.34 -5.82 -6.48
N ASP A 258 -21.28 -5.77 -5.14
CA ASP A 258 -22.47 -5.60 -4.28
C ASP A 258 -22.84 -4.13 -4.04
N GLY A 259 -22.06 -3.19 -4.58
CA GLY A 259 -22.31 -1.76 -4.52
C GLY A 259 -21.86 -1.05 -3.25
N ARG A 260 -21.24 -1.74 -2.28
CA ARG A 260 -20.70 -1.10 -1.06
C ARG A 260 -19.65 -0.05 -1.39
N LEU A 261 -18.75 -0.32 -2.34
CA LEU A 261 -17.75 0.66 -2.75
C LEU A 261 -18.42 1.94 -3.28
N LYS A 262 -19.40 1.80 -4.18
CA LYS A 262 -20.14 2.93 -4.71
C LYS A 262 -20.87 3.70 -3.60
N LYS A 263 -21.57 3.01 -2.70
CA LYS A 263 -22.30 3.62 -1.56
C LYS A 263 -21.37 4.50 -0.72
N TYR A 264 -20.20 4.00 -0.34
CA TYR A 264 -19.27 4.75 0.51
C TYR A 264 -18.50 5.82 -0.27
N ALA A 265 -18.23 5.60 -1.55
CA ALA A 265 -17.68 6.63 -2.42
C ALA A 265 -18.67 7.82 -2.58
N ASP A 266 -19.94 7.57 -2.87
CA ASP A 266 -20.95 8.61 -3.00
C ASP A 266 -21.15 9.38 -1.68
N LYS A 267 -21.19 8.68 -0.53
CA LYS A 267 -21.27 9.30 0.80
C LYS A 267 -20.15 10.33 1.03
N ASN A 268 -18.95 10.03 0.52
CA ASN A 268 -17.76 10.87 0.69
C ASN A 268 -17.44 11.74 -0.54
N LYS A 269 -18.37 11.86 -1.50
CA LYS A 269 -18.22 12.62 -2.76
C LYS A 269 -17.07 12.13 -3.67
N LEU A 270 -16.72 10.85 -3.56
CA LEU A 270 -15.64 10.20 -4.32
C LEU A 270 -16.12 9.36 -5.50
N GLY A 271 -17.41 9.39 -5.82
CA GLY A 271 -17.98 8.65 -6.96
C GLY A 271 -17.23 8.83 -8.28
N PRO A 272 -16.82 10.07 -8.67
CA PRO A 272 -16.08 10.31 -9.91
C PRO A 272 -14.72 9.61 -10.02
N ILE A 273 -14.13 9.17 -8.93
CA ILE A 273 -12.79 8.55 -8.90
C ILE A 273 -12.81 7.07 -8.53
N VAL A 274 -13.98 6.44 -8.47
CA VAL A 274 -14.08 4.98 -8.25
C VAL A 274 -13.37 4.26 -9.40
N ALA A 275 -12.50 3.30 -9.05
CA ALA A 275 -11.80 2.50 -10.04
C ALA A 275 -12.76 1.49 -10.71
N PRO A 276 -12.64 1.28 -12.03
CA PRO A 276 -13.47 0.34 -12.78
C PRO A 276 -13.31 -1.12 -12.32
#